data_50a1a5e315f3004a5a4941b52aaeabf6
#
_entry.id   50a1a5e315f3004a5a4941b52aaeabf6
#
_cell.length_a   1.000
_cell.length_b   1.000
_cell.length_c   1.000
_cell.angle_alpha   90.00
_cell.angle_beta   90.00
_cell.angle_gamma   90.00
#
_symmetry.space_group_name_H-M   'P 1'
#
loop_
_entity.id
_entity.type
_entity.pdbx_description
1 polymer ?
#
loop_
_entity_poly.entity_id
_entity_poly.type
_entity_poly.pdbx_seq_one_letter_code
_entity_poly.pdbx_strand_id
1 'polypeptide(L)'
;ELQKLRLKDHSGKVTNCKIPTLEEVIKWSRGKTIINLDKKDVPMAMIAALIKKHKAEEHVMLTVHTGAQARYYYDRFPTIMMSAFARNMKEFEDLSISGVPWENMIAYVGHSITPENKKIVEMLHARGVRCMISVAPTHDKLPLKEERALKYKEEIDKRPDIIESDIPTEVWTVLQSR
;
A
#
# COMPACT_ATOMS: atom_id res chain seq x y z
N GLU A 1 6.77 -14.26 -22.33
CA GLU A 1 7.82 -15.09 -21.69
C GLU A 1 7.49 -15.39 -20.23
N LEU A 2 7.13 -14.38 -19.38
CA LEU A 2 6.82 -14.59 -17.95
C LEU A 2 5.70 -15.60 -17.70
N GLN A 3 4.69 -15.68 -18.55
CA GLN A 3 3.60 -16.66 -18.43
C GLN A 3 4.00 -18.12 -18.67
N LYS A 4 5.20 -18.37 -19.18
CA LYS A 4 5.77 -19.71 -19.31
C LYS A 4 6.45 -20.18 -18.02
N LEU A 5 6.77 -19.26 -17.12
CA LEU A 5 7.40 -19.56 -15.85
C LEU A 5 6.39 -20.18 -14.86
N ARG A 6 6.91 -20.98 -13.94
CA ARG A 6 6.18 -21.58 -12.83
C ARG A 6 6.69 -21.00 -11.52
N LEU A 7 5.78 -20.75 -10.60
CA LEU A 7 6.13 -20.33 -9.24
C LEU A 7 6.74 -21.49 -8.47
N LYS A 8 7.63 -21.18 -7.54
CA LYS A 8 8.14 -22.12 -6.54
C LYS A 8 7.42 -21.90 -5.21
N ASP A 9 7.22 -22.96 -4.46
CA ASP A 9 6.76 -22.88 -3.07
C ASP A 9 7.91 -22.49 -2.12
N HIS A 10 7.61 -22.39 -0.83
CA HIS A 10 8.60 -22.02 0.20
C HIS A 10 9.75 -23.02 0.33
N SER A 11 9.57 -24.27 -0.09
CA SER A 11 10.63 -25.29 -0.12
C SER A 11 11.50 -25.23 -1.38
N GLY A 12 11.17 -24.31 -2.31
CA GLY A 12 11.84 -24.19 -3.62
C GLY A 12 11.32 -25.14 -4.69
N LYS A 13 10.31 -25.96 -4.41
CA LYS A 13 9.71 -26.90 -5.35
C LYS A 13 8.86 -26.15 -6.37
N VAL A 14 9.04 -26.47 -7.65
CA VAL A 14 8.25 -25.89 -8.75
C VAL A 14 6.80 -26.34 -8.65
N THR A 15 5.88 -25.38 -8.67
CA THR A 15 4.42 -25.62 -8.63
C THR A 15 3.82 -25.58 -10.03
N ASN A 16 2.54 -25.93 -10.15
CA ASN A 16 1.76 -25.72 -11.37
C ASN A 16 1.23 -24.27 -11.53
N CYS A 17 1.49 -23.41 -10.54
CA CYS A 17 1.03 -22.02 -10.56
C CYS A 17 1.88 -21.17 -11.52
N LYS A 18 1.20 -20.27 -12.24
CA LYS A 18 1.83 -19.28 -13.12
C LYS A 18 1.82 -17.91 -12.44
N ILE A 19 2.67 -17.00 -12.95
CA ILE A 19 2.57 -15.58 -12.58
C ILE A 19 1.28 -15.03 -13.21
N PRO A 20 0.33 -14.52 -12.42
CA PRO A 20 -0.89 -13.96 -12.97
C PRO A 20 -0.61 -12.61 -13.67
N THR A 21 -1.39 -12.28 -14.66
CA THR A 21 -1.41 -10.94 -15.24
C THR A 21 -2.15 -9.98 -14.31
N LEU A 22 -1.87 -8.67 -14.43
CA LEU A 22 -2.62 -7.66 -13.67
C LEU A 22 -4.13 -7.73 -13.96
N GLU A 23 -4.50 -7.99 -15.20
CA GLU A 23 -5.91 -8.15 -15.58
C GLU A 23 -6.59 -9.32 -14.85
N GLU A 24 -5.91 -10.45 -14.72
CA GLU A 24 -6.41 -11.61 -13.97
C GLU A 24 -6.58 -11.28 -12.48
N VAL A 25 -5.61 -10.56 -11.89
CA VAL A 25 -5.68 -10.13 -10.48
C VAL A 25 -6.83 -9.14 -10.25
N ILE A 26 -7.02 -8.16 -11.12
CA ILE A 26 -8.15 -7.21 -11.05
C ILE A 26 -9.49 -7.96 -11.10
N LYS A 27 -9.64 -8.92 -12.01
CA LYS A 27 -10.88 -9.73 -12.10
C LYS A 27 -11.09 -10.58 -10.85
N TRP A 28 -10.02 -11.16 -10.33
CA TRP A 28 -10.08 -12.02 -9.14
C TRP A 28 -10.45 -11.25 -7.88
N SER A 29 -9.96 -10.01 -7.70
CA SER A 29 -10.16 -9.21 -6.49
C SER A 29 -11.60 -8.71 -6.32
N ARG A 30 -12.38 -8.63 -7.40
CA ARG A 30 -13.74 -8.12 -7.38
C ARG A 30 -14.63 -8.85 -6.35
N GLY A 31 -15.18 -8.10 -5.41
CA GLY A 31 -16.04 -8.63 -4.33
C GLY A 31 -15.31 -9.48 -3.28
N LYS A 32 -13.96 -9.53 -3.31
CA LYS A 32 -13.14 -10.30 -2.36
C LYS A 32 -12.22 -9.43 -1.52
N THR A 33 -11.53 -8.49 -2.17
CA THR A 33 -10.54 -7.65 -1.50
C THR A 33 -10.23 -6.41 -2.34
N ILE A 34 -9.60 -5.43 -1.72
CA ILE A 34 -8.99 -4.29 -2.40
C ILE A 34 -7.54 -4.64 -2.70
N ILE A 35 -7.11 -4.44 -3.93
CA ILE A 35 -5.71 -4.59 -4.33
C ILE A 35 -5.03 -3.22 -4.40
N ASN A 36 -3.85 -3.11 -3.80
CA ASN A 36 -3.01 -1.92 -3.93
C ASN A 36 -2.01 -2.15 -5.07
N LEU A 37 -2.09 -1.32 -6.11
CA LEU A 37 -1.19 -1.38 -7.25
C LEU A 37 0.04 -0.51 -6.98
N ASP A 38 1.11 -1.14 -6.51
CA ASP A 38 2.41 -0.51 -6.39
C ASP A 38 3.09 -0.48 -7.77
N LYS A 39 2.89 0.65 -8.44
CA LYS A 39 3.43 0.87 -9.78
C LYS A 39 4.97 0.88 -9.76
N LYS A 40 5.58 0.06 -10.61
CA LYS A 40 7.00 0.13 -10.96
C LYS A 40 7.16 0.93 -12.27
N ASP A 41 7.68 0.32 -13.33
CA ASP A 41 7.97 1.00 -14.61
C ASP A 41 6.83 0.92 -15.64
N VAL A 42 5.58 0.77 -15.15
CA VAL A 42 4.41 0.70 -16.04
C VAL A 42 3.86 2.09 -16.32
N PRO A 43 3.59 2.47 -17.58
CA PRO A 43 2.93 3.73 -17.89
C PRO A 43 1.57 3.86 -17.21
N MET A 44 1.31 5.01 -16.57
CA MET A 44 0.03 5.28 -15.87
C MET A 44 -1.19 5.08 -16.78
N ALA A 45 -1.06 5.40 -18.07
CA ALA A 45 -2.14 5.23 -19.05
C ALA A 45 -2.56 3.76 -19.22
N MET A 46 -1.62 2.81 -19.13
CA MET A 46 -1.93 1.36 -19.21
C MET A 46 -2.71 0.90 -17.99
N ILE A 47 -2.32 1.35 -16.81
CA ILE A 47 -3.04 1.04 -15.57
C ILE A 47 -4.44 1.64 -15.63
N ALA A 48 -4.56 2.91 -15.99
CA ALA A 48 -5.84 3.60 -16.14
C ALA A 48 -6.77 2.90 -17.14
N ALA A 49 -6.23 2.43 -18.27
CA ALA A 49 -7.00 1.69 -19.28
C ALA A 49 -7.57 0.37 -18.71
N LEU A 50 -6.78 -0.38 -17.91
CA LEU A 50 -7.25 -1.61 -17.28
C LEU A 50 -8.32 -1.34 -16.22
N ILE A 51 -8.13 -0.33 -15.37
CA ILE A 51 -9.11 0.07 -14.34
C ILE A 51 -10.44 0.42 -15.04
N LYS A 52 -10.39 1.28 -16.05
CA LYS A 52 -11.58 1.67 -16.83
C LYS A 52 -12.25 0.47 -17.52
N LYS A 53 -11.46 -0.39 -18.18
CA LYS A 53 -11.96 -1.59 -18.87
C LYS A 53 -12.74 -2.51 -17.93
N HIS A 54 -12.28 -2.64 -16.69
CA HIS A 54 -12.86 -3.56 -15.71
C HIS A 54 -13.77 -2.88 -14.69
N LYS A 55 -14.00 -1.55 -14.79
CA LYS A 55 -14.76 -0.76 -13.79
C LYS A 55 -14.29 -1.11 -12.38
N ALA A 56 -12.98 -0.96 -12.15
CA ALA A 56 -12.30 -1.52 -10.99
C ALA A 56 -12.02 -0.48 -9.89
N GLU A 57 -12.58 0.72 -9.99
CA GLU A 57 -12.35 1.85 -9.09
C GLU A 57 -12.65 1.51 -7.62
N GLU A 58 -13.63 0.63 -7.36
CA GLU A 58 -14.08 0.27 -6.01
C GLU A 58 -13.21 -0.78 -5.32
N HIS A 59 -12.36 -1.51 -6.07
CA HIS A 59 -11.56 -2.62 -5.53
C HIS A 59 -10.09 -2.55 -5.95
N VAL A 60 -9.66 -1.40 -6.49
CA VAL A 60 -8.27 -1.08 -6.79
C VAL A 60 -7.90 0.20 -6.06
N MET A 61 -6.77 0.17 -5.37
CA MET A 61 -6.10 1.32 -4.80
C MET A 61 -4.77 1.51 -5.55
N LEU A 62 -4.34 2.75 -5.73
CA LEU A 62 -3.13 3.09 -6.50
C LEU A 62 -2.06 3.69 -5.59
N THR A 63 -0.85 3.15 -5.62
CA THR A 63 0.28 3.83 -5.01
C THR A 63 0.71 5.01 -5.87
N VAL A 64 0.78 6.20 -5.25
CA VAL A 64 1.22 7.45 -5.87
C VAL A 64 2.34 8.07 -5.06
N HIS A 65 3.37 8.55 -5.76
CA HIS A 65 4.58 9.12 -5.16
C HIS A 65 4.61 10.65 -5.24
N THR A 66 3.73 11.25 -6.06
CA THR A 66 3.67 12.70 -6.29
C THR A 66 2.25 13.18 -6.43
N GLY A 67 2.03 14.47 -6.13
CA GLY A 67 0.75 15.14 -6.35
C GLY A 67 0.31 15.12 -7.81
N ALA A 68 1.25 15.20 -8.76
CA ALA A 68 0.96 15.07 -10.19
C ALA A 68 0.40 13.69 -10.57
N GLN A 69 0.94 12.60 -9.98
CA GLN A 69 0.39 11.25 -10.18
C GLN A 69 -1.00 11.11 -9.56
N ALA A 70 -1.18 11.64 -8.34
CA ALA A 70 -2.48 11.64 -7.68
C ALA A 70 -3.52 12.38 -8.54
N ARG A 71 -3.19 13.58 -9.02
CA ARG A 71 -4.05 14.38 -9.89
C ARG A 71 -4.39 13.66 -11.18
N TYR A 72 -3.42 13.02 -11.83
CA TYR A 72 -3.63 12.24 -13.05
C TYR A 72 -4.70 11.16 -12.90
N TYR A 73 -4.70 10.43 -11.79
CA TYR A 73 -5.68 9.37 -11.54
C TYR A 73 -7.01 9.93 -11.07
N TYR A 74 -7.02 10.93 -10.21
CA TYR A 74 -8.24 11.59 -9.74
C TYR A 74 -9.06 12.19 -10.89
N ASP A 75 -8.43 12.85 -11.87
CA ASP A 75 -9.11 13.41 -13.04
C ASP A 75 -9.83 12.36 -13.89
N ARG A 76 -9.43 11.11 -13.79
CA ARG A 76 -9.99 9.98 -14.54
C ARG A 76 -10.96 9.15 -13.74
N PHE A 77 -10.74 9.08 -12.46
CA PHE A 77 -11.45 8.23 -11.51
C PHE A 77 -11.65 8.99 -10.18
N PRO A 78 -12.65 9.89 -10.08
CA PRO A 78 -12.82 10.74 -8.90
C PRO A 78 -13.07 10.00 -7.58
N THR A 79 -13.47 8.74 -7.64
CA THR A 79 -13.75 7.90 -6.46
C THR A 79 -12.62 6.96 -6.09
N ILE A 80 -11.53 6.93 -6.88
CA ILE A 80 -10.46 5.97 -6.63
C ILE A 80 -9.67 6.31 -5.36
N MET A 81 -9.36 5.29 -4.57
CA MET A 81 -8.49 5.41 -3.42
C MET A 81 -7.02 5.34 -3.83
N MET A 82 -6.20 6.12 -3.16
CA MET A 82 -4.76 6.15 -3.39
C MET A 82 -3.98 5.93 -2.09
N SER A 83 -2.90 5.16 -2.18
CA SER A 83 -1.84 5.09 -1.17
C SER A 83 -0.77 6.11 -1.55
N ALA A 84 -0.79 7.27 -0.89
CA ALA A 84 0.02 8.43 -1.24
C ALA A 84 1.23 8.55 -0.31
N PHE A 85 2.41 8.82 -0.87
CA PHE A 85 3.62 9.05 -0.08
C PHE A 85 3.58 10.43 0.58
N ALA A 86 3.66 10.45 1.93
CA ALA A 86 3.65 11.67 2.76
C ALA A 86 4.64 11.53 3.94
N ARG A 87 5.89 11.12 3.64
CA ARG A 87 6.92 10.82 4.64
C ARG A 87 7.59 12.07 5.23
N ASN A 88 7.46 13.19 4.54
CA ASN A 88 8.08 14.47 4.89
C ASN A 88 7.21 15.64 4.41
N MET A 89 7.55 16.87 4.87
CA MET A 89 6.78 18.07 4.53
C MET A 89 6.70 18.34 3.03
N LYS A 90 7.77 18.07 2.29
CA LYS A 90 7.79 18.28 0.83
C LYS A 90 6.76 17.40 0.12
N GLU A 91 6.69 16.11 0.49
CA GLU A 91 5.69 15.18 -0.07
C GLU A 91 4.27 15.57 0.34
N PHE A 92 4.07 15.97 1.60
CA PHE A 92 2.78 16.47 2.09
C PHE A 92 2.32 17.72 1.33
N GLU A 93 3.20 18.68 1.13
CA GLU A 93 2.91 19.92 0.39
C GLU A 93 2.59 19.64 -1.09
N ASP A 94 3.35 18.75 -1.74
CA ASP A 94 3.11 18.33 -3.12
C ASP A 94 1.72 17.71 -3.29
N LEU A 95 1.31 16.85 -2.35
CA LEU A 95 -0.06 16.31 -2.32
C LEU A 95 -1.10 17.41 -2.08
N SER A 96 -0.85 18.33 -1.15
CA SER A 96 -1.77 19.45 -0.85
C SER A 96 -2.01 20.33 -2.08
N ILE A 97 -0.96 20.63 -2.83
CA ILE A 97 -1.03 21.48 -4.05
C ILE A 97 -1.73 20.73 -5.20
N SER A 98 -1.76 19.42 -5.20
CA SER A 98 -2.41 18.63 -6.25
C SER A 98 -3.90 18.93 -6.39
N GLY A 99 -4.55 19.41 -5.33
CA GLY A 99 -5.99 19.68 -5.28
C GLY A 99 -6.86 18.40 -5.29
N VAL A 100 -6.25 17.23 -5.07
CA VAL A 100 -6.99 15.98 -4.88
C VAL A 100 -7.57 15.96 -3.47
N PRO A 101 -8.86 15.63 -3.28
CA PRO A 101 -9.45 15.54 -1.95
C PRO A 101 -8.73 14.52 -1.08
N TRP A 102 -8.49 14.89 0.19
CA TRP A 102 -7.81 14.01 1.15
C TRP A 102 -8.57 12.71 1.45
N GLU A 103 -9.89 12.72 1.28
CA GLU A 103 -10.75 11.54 1.42
C GLU A 103 -10.45 10.44 0.40
N ASN A 104 -9.75 10.77 -0.71
CA ASN A 104 -9.29 9.80 -1.70
C ASN A 104 -7.93 9.17 -1.33
N MET A 105 -7.39 9.44 -0.15
CA MET A 105 -6.04 9.03 0.20
C MET A 105 -5.97 8.28 1.53
N ILE A 106 -5.09 7.29 1.58
CA ILE A 106 -4.35 6.87 2.77
C ILE A 106 -2.92 7.33 2.59
N ALA A 107 -2.24 7.70 3.68
CA ALA A 107 -0.90 8.27 3.60
C ALA A 107 0.15 7.26 4.08
N TYR A 108 1.10 6.90 3.21
CA TYR A 108 2.30 6.19 3.61
C TYR A 108 3.30 7.18 4.24
N VAL A 109 3.55 7.03 5.54
CA VAL A 109 4.37 7.95 6.33
C VAL A 109 5.79 7.43 6.61
N GLY A 110 6.12 6.23 6.12
CA GLY A 110 7.43 5.59 6.29
C GLY A 110 7.35 4.23 6.97
N HIS A 111 8.47 3.78 7.54
CA HIS A 111 8.55 2.46 8.17
C HIS A 111 8.03 2.44 9.61
N SER A 112 7.90 3.63 10.20
CA SER A 112 7.51 3.83 11.60
C SER A 112 6.98 5.24 11.79
N ILE A 113 6.20 5.46 12.85
CA ILE A 113 5.92 6.80 13.37
C ILE A 113 7.09 7.21 14.26
N THR A 114 7.76 8.30 13.91
CA THR A 114 8.95 8.83 14.58
C THR A 114 8.72 10.30 14.99
N PRO A 115 9.55 10.87 15.88
CA PRO A 115 9.46 12.30 16.20
C PRO A 115 9.51 13.21 14.97
N GLU A 116 10.27 12.81 13.93
CA GLU A 116 10.47 13.60 12.70
C GLU A 116 9.20 13.67 11.84
N ASN A 117 8.43 12.58 11.75
CA ASN A 117 7.20 12.54 10.94
C ASN A 117 5.90 12.73 11.75
N LYS A 118 5.98 12.77 13.08
CA LYS A 118 4.81 12.89 13.98
C LYS A 118 3.94 14.09 13.62
N LYS A 119 4.53 15.25 13.36
CA LYS A 119 3.80 16.45 12.96
C LYS A 119 2.99 16.24 11.67
N ILE A 120 3.55 15.51 10.71
CA ILE A 120 2.87 15.20 9.44
C ILE A 120 1.70 14.26 9.70
N VAL A 121 1.88 13.24 10.54
CA VAL A 121 0.82 12.32 10.96
C VAL A 121 -0.34 13.10 11.60
N GLU A 122 -0.05 14.03 12.52
CA GLU A 122 -1.05 14.91 13.15
C GLU A 122 -1.80 15.77 12.12
N MET A 123 -1.08 16.34 11.14
CA MET A 123 -1.67 17.13 10.07
C MET A 123 -2.55 16.31 9.13
N LEU A 124 -2.19 15.06 8.86
CA LEU A 124 -2.97 14.10 8.06
C LEU A 124 -4.23 13.67 8.82
N HIS A 125 -4.10 13.30 10.09
CA HIS A 125 -5.24 12.95 10.94
C HIS A 125 -6.26 14.09 11.05
N ALA A 126 -5.78 15.34 11.17
CA ALA A 126 -6.67 16.53 11.18
C ALA A 126 -7.48 16.70 9.88
N ARG A 127 -7.09 16.01 8.80
CA ARG A 127 -7.80 15.95 7.50
C ARG A 127 -8.59 14.66 7.30
N GLY A 128 -8.67 13.79 8.32
CA GLY A 128 -9.35 12.51 8.25
C GLY A 128 -8.57 11.43 7.47
N VAL A 129 -7.28 11.66 7.16
CA VAL A 129 -6.44 10.72 6.41
C VAL A 129 -5.85 9.68 7.36
N ARG A 130 -6.01 8.40 7.03
CA ARG A 130 -5.37 7.30 7.74
C ARG A 130 -3.90 7.18 7.36
N CYS A 131 -3.04 7.00 8.37
CA CYS A 131 -1.60 6.89 8.19
C CYS A 131 -1.15 5.43 8.20
N MET A 132 -0.45 5.04 7.16
CA MET A 132 0.11 3.70 6.97
C MET A 132 1.62 3.71 7.19
N ILE A 133 2.10 2.72 7.92
CA ILE A 133 3.53 2.38 7.99
C ILE A 133 3.79 1.06 7.28
N SER A 134 5.02 0.82 6.83
CA SER A 134 5.43 -0.47 6.25
C SER A 134 6.57 -1.09 7.04
N VAL A 135 6.32 -2.25 7.64
CA VAL A 135 7.34 -3.06 8.33
C VAL A 135 7.99 -4.09 7.39
N ALA A 136 7.48 -4.22 6.17
CA ALA A 136 7.94 -5.18 5.16
C ALA A 136 9.44 -5.06 4.83
N PRO A 137 10.03 -3.85 4.62
CA PRO A 137 11.45 -3.73 4.31
C PRO A 137 12.35 -3.80 5.55
N THR A 138 11.79 -3.81 6.76
CA THR A 138 12.51 -3.75 8.03
C THR A 138 12.27 -4.98 8.89
N HIS A 139 11.22 -4.97 9.70
CA HIS A 139 10.97 -5.98 10.73
C HIS A 139 10.66 -7.37 10.14
N ASP A 140 9.98 -7.45 9.00
CA ASP A 140 9.71 -8.71 8.31
C ASP A 140 10.98 -9.44 7.85
N LYS A 141 12.11 -8.72 7.73
CA LYS A 141 13.40 -9.30 7.32
C LYS A 141 14.21 -9.87 8.49
N LEU A 142 13.77 -9.66 9.73
CA LEU A 142 14.41 -10.27 10.91
C LEU A 142 14.24 -11.79 10.86
N PRO A 143 15.31 -12.57 11.14
CA PRO A 143 15.27 -14.02 10.97
C PRO A 143 14.40 -14.73 12.01
N LEU A 144 14.33 -14.22 13.24
CA LEU A 144 13.62 -14.87 14.35
C LEU A 144 12.21 -14.30 14.51
N LYS A 145 11.22 -15.18 14.59
CA LYS A 145 9.82 -14.81 14.77
C LYS A 145 9.59 -14.02 16.06
N GLU A 146 10.27 -14.40 17.13
CA GLU A 146 10.19 -13.74 18.44
C GLU A 146 10.69 -12.29 18.36
N GLU A 147 11.78 -12.05 17.64
CA GLU A 147 12.30 -10.69 17.42
C GLU A 147 11.31 -9.86 16.59
N ARG A 148 10.74 -10.44 15.52
CA ARG A 148 9.71 -9.76 14.74
C ARG A 148 8.51 -9.39 15.60
N ALA A 149 8.04 -10.31 16.45
CA ALA A 149 6.89 -10.07 17.32
C ALA A 149 7.13 -8.89 18.29
N LEU A 150 8.33 -8.79 18.86
CA LEU A 150 8.71 -7.66 19.72
C LEU A 150 8.67 -6.34 18.93
N LYS A 151 9.23 -6.33 17.71
CA LYS A 151 9.25 -5.15 16.86
C LYS A 151 7.86 -4.75 16.37
N TYR A 152 7.01 -5.71 16.02
CA TYR A 152 5.61 -5.41 15.67
C TYR A 152 4.86 -4.77 16.84
N LYS A 153 5.09 -5.27 18.06
CA LYS A 153 4.52 -4.67 19.29
C LYS A 153 4.95 -3.22 19.46
N GLU A 154 6.25 -2.92 19.30
CA GLU A 154 6.79 -1.56 19.37
C GLU A 154 6.11 -0.62 18.35
N GLU A 155 5.89 -1.09 17.11
CA GLU A 155 5.21 -0.29 16.08
C GLU A 155 3.71 -0.12 16.34
N ILE A 156 3.04 -1.19 16.78
CA ILE A 156 1.62 -1.14 17.14
C ILE A 156 1.37 -0.17 18.31
N ASP A 157 2.31 -0.08 19.28
CA ASP A 157 2.22 0.85 20.43
C ASP A 157 2.28 2.32 20.01
N LYS A 158 2.86 2.63 18.84
CA LYS A 158 2.87 3.98 18.24
C LYS A 158 1.53 4.34 17.57
N ARG A 159 0.58 3.40 17.48
CA ARG A 159 -0.77 3.56 16.96
C ARG A 159 -0.85 4.05 15.50
N PRO A 160 -0.18 3.41 14.55
CA PRO A 160 -0.48 3.64 13.14
C PRO A 160 -1.91 3.14 12.84
N ASP A 161 -2.56 3.73 11.84
CA ASP A 161 -3.90 3.28 11.43
C ASP A 161 -3.84 2.01 10.58
N ILE A 162 -2.75 1.85 9.81
CA ILE A 162 -2.53 0.72 8.91
C ILE A 162 -1.07 0.26 9.01
N ILE A 163 -0.85 -1.04 9.07
CA ILE A 163 0.48 -1.66 9.00
C ILE A 163 0.55 -2.54 7.76
N GLU A 164 1.46 -2.21 6.85
CA GLU A 164 1.83 -3.03 5.71
C GLU A 164 2.93 -4.02 6.11
N SER A 165 2.76 -5.29 5.76
CA SER A 165 3.70 -6.38 6.08
C SER A 165 3.67 -7.46 5.00
N ASP A 166 4.83 -8.08 4.71
CA ASP A 166 4.95 -9.30 3.88
C ASP A 166 4.45 -10.55 4.64
N ILE A 167 4.32 -10.46 5.99
CA ILE A 167 3.89 -11.55 6.87
C ILE A 167 2.72 -11.09 7.78
N PRO A 168 1.60 -10.63 7.20
CA PRO A 168 0.53 -9.97 7.95
C PRO A 168 -0.12 -10.86 9.02
N THR A 169 -0.04 -12.18 8.89
CA THR A 169 -0.54 -13.13 9.89
C THR A 169 0.25 -13.08 11.21
N GLU A 170 1.56 -12.79 11.16
CA GLU A 170 2.36 -12.61 12.38
C GLU A 170 2.01 -11.28 13.08
N VAL A 171 1.86 -10.20 12.30
CA VAL A 171 1.40 -8.90 12.82
C VAL A 171 0.03 -9.05 13.49
N TRP A 172 -0.89 -9.77 12.83
CA TRP A 172 -2.22 -10.05 13.37
C TRP A 172 -2.18 -10.81 14.70
N THR A 173 -1.31 -11.82 14.81
CA THR A 173 -1.12 -12.57 16.07
C THR A 173 -0.72 -11.66 17.22
N VAL A 174 0.18 -10.70 16.99
CA VAL A 174 0.60 -9.74 18.01
C VAL A 174 -0.53 -8.78 18.37
N LEU A 175 -1.33 -8.35 17.40
CA LEU A 175 -2.51 -7.51 17.64
C LEU A 175 -3.56 -8.20 18.51
N GLN A 176 -3.78 -9.50 18.35
CA GLN A 176 -4.76 -10.29 19.11
C GLN A 176 -4.30 -10.59 20.56
N SER A 177 -3.02 -10.50 20.85
CA SER A 177 -2.45 -10.80 22.18
C SER A 177 -2.48 -9.61 23.15
N ARG A 178 -3.19 -8.55 22.84
CA ARG A 178 -3.36 -7.32 23.64
C ARG A 178 -4.55 -7.37 24.56
#